data_f72824bbb44ba0c0b7b538d81e912943
#
_entry.id   f72824bbb44ba0c0b7b538d81e912943
#
_cell.length_a   1.000
_cell.length_b   1.000
_cell.length_c   1.000
_cell.angle_alpha   90.00
_cell.angle_beta   90.00
_cell.angle_gamma   90.00
#
_symmetry.space_group_name_H-M   'P 1'
#
loop_
_entity.id
_entity.type
_entity.pdbx_description
1 polymer ?
#
loop_
_entity_poly.entity_id
_entity_poly.type
_entity_poly.pdbx_seq_one_letter_code
_entity_poly.pdbx_strand_id
1 'polypeptide(L)'
;MAKKRTLICIHVIPSEMEMFERLMLQLYKSLSYLDSNDDVTLKVTLNLNPELTNWNDSEYKQGYFISRFAILFNGIKNVNEIILDTSCWGTTQQKRESIKMDYDQFIFCDTDILFHEHMLRYQLDISYKIDGMYIVSPSLPKWWDSSWDFLCHSDYMDKEYGFATKKEAAENTFFQKITQINARQIPIIKFGCGMHTLYSKSFWEFVGIPESFGGYGPEDTYGMKAAEVAISAGYNIKQFVMDGVYITEDYANRTPSFSDKIKPIDRKKEFYDTALSLGNAAVVDFAKKLIQKNTP
;
A
#
# COMPACT_ATOMS: atom_id res chain seq x y z
N MET A 1 -18.61 15.41 -10.38
CA MET A 1 -18.67 14.51 -9.21
C MET A 1 -17.94 15.19 -8.08
N ALA A 2 -18.36 14.97 -6.85
CA ALA A 2 -17.64 15.50 -5.70
C ALA A 2 -16.29 14.80 -5.57
N LYS A 3 -15.22 15.56 -5.33
CA LYS A 3 -13.90 15.00 -5.03
C LYS A 3 -13.92 14.42 -3.62
N LYS A 4 -13.18 13.34 -3.43
CA LYS A 4 -13.11 12.59 -2.18
C LYS A 4 -11.87 12.99 -1.40
N ARG A 5 -11.99 13.12 -0.09
CA ARG A 5 -10.85 13.37 0.80
C ARG A 5 -9.98 12.12 0.87
N THR A 6 -8.73 12.27 0.50
CA THR A 6 -7.78 11.17 0.34
C THR A 6 -6.66 11.29 1.36
N LEU A 7 -6.41 10.23 2.11
CA LEU A 7 -5.24 10.10 2.98
C LEU A 7 -4.21 9.18 2.35
N ILE A 8 -3.03 9.70 2.06
CA ILE A 8 -1.86 8.90 1.66
C ILE A 8 -1.10 8.55 2.93
N CYS A 9 -0.91 7.26 3.19
CA CYS A 9 -0.25 6.75 4.38
C CYS A 9 1.07 6.08 4.01
N ILE A 10 2.18 6.56 4.58
CA ILE A 10 3.51 5.99 4.41
C ILE A 10 4.04 5.64 5.79
N HIS A 11 4.58 4.42 5.93
CA HIS A 11 5.27 3.98 7.13
C HIS A 11 6.77 3.94 6.88
N VAL A 12 7.55 4.55 7.75
CA VAL A 12 9.00 4.69 7.61
C VAL A 12 9.70 4.19 8.86
N ILE A 13 10.74 3.37 8.66
CA ILE A 13 11.68 2.99 9.71
C ILE A 13 13.07 3.58 9.39
N PRO A 14 13.95 3.75 10.37
CA PRO A 14 15.26 4.37 10.17
C PRO A 14 16.09 3.74 9.04
N SER A 15 16.06 2.43 8.90
CA SER A 15 16.80 1.72 7.84
C SER A 15 16.26 1.95 6.43
N GLU A 16 15.09 2.55 6.30
CA GLU A 16 14.42 2.84 5.01
C GLU A 16 14.47 4.31 4.62
N MET A 17 15.18 5.14 5.38
CA MET A 17 15.21 6.59 5.11
C MET A 17 15.66 6.97 3.71
N GLU A 18 16.67 6.29 3.16
CA GLU A 18 17.14 6.57 1.80
C GLU A 18 16.11 6.18 0.74
N MET A 19 15.40 5.07 0.94
CA MET A 19 14.30 4.66 0.08
C MET A 19 13.14 5.64 0.17
N PHE A 20 12.79 6.04 1.39
CA PHE A 20 11.77 7.05 1.61
C PHE A 20 12.10 8.39 0.92
N GLU A 21 13.34 8.84 0.96
CA GLU A 21 13.76 10.07 0.27
C GLU A 21 13.56 9.96 -1.25
N ARG A 22 13.89 8.81 -1.84
CA ARG A 22 13.64 8.55 -3.26
C ARG A 22 12.15 8.48 -3.58
N LEU A 23 11.38 7.81 -2.73
CA LEU A 23 9.92 7.79 -2.83
C LEU A 23 9.35 9.21 -2.81
N MET A 24 9.83 10.05 -1.89
CA MET A 24 9.37 11.44 -1.78
C MET A 24 9.63 12.26 -3.03
N LEU A 25 10.74 12.03 -3.74
CA LEU A 25 11.00 12.69 -5.02
C LEU A 25 9.99 12.29 -6.10
N GLN A 26 9.59 11.03 -6.14
CA GLN A 26 8.56 10.55 -7.07
C GLN A 26 7.18 11.07 -6.67
N LEU A 27 6.85 10.97 -5.39
CA LEU A 27 5.58 11.46 -4.85
C LEU A 27 5.45 12.97 -5.07
N TYR A 28 6.52 13.73 -4.88
CA TYR A 28 6.56 15.16 -5.17
C TYR A 28 6.13 15.49 -6.60
N LYS A 29 6.68 14.76 -7.58
CA LYS A 29 6.26 14.89 -8.98
C LYS A 29 4.80 14.49 -9.15
N SER A 30 4.40 13.37 -8.58
CA SER A 30 3.03 12.86 -8.71
C SER A 30 2.00 13.83 -8.11
N LEU A 31 2.29 14.44 -6.97
CA LEU A 31 1.47 15.45 -6.34
C LEU A 31 1.37 16.74 -7.18
N SER A 32 2.40 17.08 -7.96
CA SER A 32 2.37 18.27 -8.81
C SER A 32 1.35 18.18 -9.96
N TYR A 33 0.89 16.99 -10.31
CA TYR A 33 -0.16 16.75 -11.31
C TYR A 33 -1.57 16.76 -10.75
N LEU A 34 -1.73 16.95 -9.46
CA LEU A 34 -3.04 17.07 -8.84
C LEU A 34 -3.65 18.44 -9.13
N ASP A 35 -4.95 18.49 -9.25
CA ASP A 35 -5.69 19.74 -9.36
C ASP A 35 -5.72 20.45 -7.99
N SER A 36 -5.82 21.76 -8.01
CA SER A 36 -5.88 22.59 -6.79
C SER A 36 -7.11 22.31 -5.90
N ASN A 37 -8.11 21.62 -6.42
CA ASN A 37 -9.32 21.23 -5.72
C ASN A 37 -9.33 19.72 -5.32
N ASP A 38 -8.24 18.99 -5.53
CA ASP A 38 -8.07 17.66 -4.95
C ASP A 38 -7.81 17.80 -3.46
N ASP A 39 -8.53 17.03 -2.66
CA ASP A 39 -8.39 17.04 -1.20
C ASP A 39 -7.51 15.87 -0.77
N VAL A 40 -6.22 16.13 -0.68
CA VAL A 40 -5.19 15.13 -0.37
C VAL A 40 -4.41 15.55 0.86
N THR A 41 -4.31 14.64 1.82
CA THR A 41 -3.44 14.73 2.99
C THR A 41 -2.37 13.64 2.93
N LEU A 42 -1.14 13.99 3.27
CA LEU A 42 -0.03 13.06 3.40
C LEU A 42 0.22 12.77 4.89
N LYS A 43 0.12 11.51 5.29
CA LYS A 43 0.49 11.04 6.63
C LYS A 43 1.74 10.17 6.54
N VAL A 44 2.79 10.59 7.21
CA VAL A 44 4.02 9.82 7.35
C VAL A 44 4.17 9.38 8.80
N THR A 45 4.20 8.06 9.03
CA THR A 45 4.43 7.49 10.34
C THR A 45 5.88 7.06 10.46
N LEU A 46 6.62 7.72 11.34
CA LEU A 46 8.01 7.39 11.66
C LEU A 46 8.06 6.46 12.87
N ASN A 47 8.48 5.23 12.65
CA ASN A 47 8.65 4.27 13.73
C ASN A 47 10.11 4.18 14.17
N LEU A 48 10.41 4.71 15.34
CA LEU A 48 11.74 4.70 15.99
C LEU A 48 11.83 3.66 17.10
N ASN A 49 10.86 2.77 17.26
CA ASN A 49 10.89 1.74 18.30
C ASN A 49 12.01 0.73 18.03
N PRO A 50 13.06 0.64 18.87
CA PRO A 50 14.19 -0.26 18.66
C PRO A 50 13.79 -1.74 18.61
N GLU A 51 12.76 -2.13 19.36
CA GLU A 51 12.27 -3.52 19.40
C GLU A 51 11.62 -3.94 18.09
N LEU A 52 10.97 -3.00 17.39
CA LEU A 52 10.30 -3.24 16.13
C LEU A 52 11.21 -3.01 14.91
N THR A 53 12.18 -2.13 15.03
CA THR A 53 13.01 -1.70 13.90
C THR A 53 14.43 -2.25 13.94
N ASN A 54 14.79 -2.94 15.01
CA ASN A 54 16.16 -3.33 15.32
C ASN A 54 17.17 -2.16 15.24
N TRP A 55 16.67 -0.97 15.47
CA TRP A 55 17.43 0.26 15.47
C TRP A 55 17.97 0.51 16.88
N ASN A 56 19.22 0.23 17.08
CA ASN A 56 19.89 0.42 18.36
C ASN A 56 21.00 1.48 18.23
N ASP A 57 20.67 2.59 17.61
CA ASP A 57 21.66 3.60 17.36
C ASP A 57 21.47 4.80 18.27
N SER A 58 22.44 4.99 19.16
CA SER A 58 22.55 6.18 19.97
C SER A 58 22.96 7.44 19.19
N GLU A 59 23.40 7.28 17.92
CA GLU A 59 23.90 8.37 17.09
C GLU A 59 22.78 9.19 16.46
N TYR A 60 21.63 8.56 16.16
CA TYR A 60 20.50 9.23 15.52
C TYR A 60 19.35 9.45 16.49
N LYS A 61 19.26 10.66 17.00
CA LYS A 61 18.14 11.08 17.83
C LYS A 61 16.91 11.37 16.96
N GLN A 62 15.72 11.24 17.53
CA GLN A 62 14.46 11.58 16.87
C GLN A 62 14.52 12.94 16.12
N GLY A 63 15.18 13.92 16.69
CA GLY A 63 15.36 15.25 16.06
C GLY A 63 16.08 15.21 14.71
N TYR A 64 16.98 14.26 14.48
CA TYR A 64 17.64 14.09 13.18
C TYR A 64 16.62 13.75 12.10
N PHE A 65 15.78 12.74 12.32
CA PHE A 65 14.76 12.33 11.36
C PHE A 65 13.71 13.42 11.15
N ILE A 66 13.24 14.07 12.21
CA ILE A 66 12.30 15.19 12.12
C ILE A 66 12.88 16.32 11.25
N SER A 67 14.16 16.63 11.42
CA SER A 67 14.81 17.66 10.60
C SER A 67 14.90 17.26 9.13
N ARG A 68 15.20 16.00 8.82
CA ARG A 68 15.20 15.48 7.43
C ARG A 68 13.81 15.53 6.82
N PHE A 69 12.78 15.11 7.55
CA PHE A 69 11.40 15.23 7.09
C PHE A 69 10.99 16.68 6.84
N ALA A 70 11.36 17.61 7.71
CA ALA A 70 11.07 19.03 7.50
C ALA A 70 11.65 19.55 6.18
N ILE A 71 12.87 19.11 5.82
CA ILE A 71 13.50 19.45 4.54
C ILE A 71 12.71 18.83 3.37
N LEU A 72 12.38 17.55 3.45
CA LEU A 72 11.64 16.86 2.41
C LEU A 72 10.24 17.43 2.20
N PHE A 73 9.56 17.81 3.27
CA PHE A 73 8.20 18.33 3.20
C PHE A 73 8.10 19.79 2.75
N ASN A 74 9.17 20.57 2.94
CA ASN A 74 9.17 22.01 2.62
C ASN A 74 8.87 22.35 1.15
N GLY A 75 9.04 21.39 0.26
CA GLY A 75 8.77 21.58 -1.17
C GLY A 75 7.47 20.98 -1.66
N ILE A 76 6.73 20.26 -0.84
CA ILE A 76 5.49 19.58 -1.26
C ILE A 76 4.40 20.62 -1.52
N LYS A 77 3.78 20.49 -2.68
CA LYS A 77 2.63 21.32 -3.11
C LYS A 77 1.44 20.40 -3.39
N ASN A 78 0.25 20.99 -3.48
CA ASN A 78 -0.99 20.31 -3.81
C ASN A 78 -1.40 19.22 -2.80
N VAL A 79 -1.01 19.37 -1.54
CA VAL A 79 -1.57 18.65 -0.41
C VAL A 79 -2.15 19.66 0.58
N ASN A 80 -3.26 19.33 1.19
CA ASN A 80 -3.92 20.22 2.16
C ASN A 80 -3.19 20.22 3.51
N GLU A 81 -2.64 19.07 3.88
CA GLU A 81 -1.96 18.87 5.15
C GLU A 81 -0.88 17.79 5.05
N ILE A 82 0.17 17.91 5.86
CA ILE A 82 1.16 16.88 6.09
C ILE A 82 1.17 16.54 7.57
N ILE A 83 0.88 15.30 7.90
CA ILE A 83 0.86 14.77 9.26
C ILE A 83 2.11 13.93 9.48
N LEU A 84 2.99 14.35 10.38
CA LEU A 84 4.10 13.54 10.86
C LEU A 84 3.68 12.86 12.18
N ASP A 85 3.50 11.54 12.11
CA ASP A 85 3.12 10.70 13.24
C ASP A 85 4.35 9.98 13.78
N THR A 86 4.71 10.25 15.03
CA THR A 86 5.85 9.65 15.72
C THR A 86 5.43 8.67 16.82
N SER A 87 4.22 8.11 16.73
CA SER A 87 3.64 7.18 17.72
C SER A 87 4.33 5.81 17.75
N CYS A 88 5.35 5.59 16.92
CA CYS A 88 6.11 4.35 16.84
C CYS A 88 5.27 3.11 16.54
N TRP A 89 4.19 3.26 15.80
CA TRP A 89 3.35 2.14 15.38
C TRP A 89 4.01 1.35 14.26
N GLY A 90 3.81 0.03 14.27
CA GLY A 90 4.14 -0.82 13.13
C GLY A 90 3.22 -0.58 11.94
N THR A 91 3.59 -1.08 10.76
CA THR A 91 2.89 -0.84 9.49
C THR A 91 1.40 -1.15 9.55
N THR A 92 1.03 -2.34 10.05
CA THR A 92 -0.38 -2.76 10.15
C THR A 92 -1.14 -1.93 11.17
N GLN A 93 -0.51 -1.59 12.29
CA GLN A 93 -1.13 -0.74 13.31
C GLN A 93 -1.36 0.67 12.76
N GLN A 94 -0.40 1.24 12.05
CA GLN A 94 -0.53 2.53 11.40
C GLN A 94 -1.72 2.55 10.41
N LYS A 95 -1.86 1.51 9.58
CA LYS A 95 -3.00 1.35 8.66
C LYS A 95 -4.32 1.28 9.43
N ARG A 96 -4.37 0.47 10.52
CA ARG A 96 -5.55 0.32 11.38
C ARG A 96 -5.99 1.64 12.03
N GLU A 97 -5.05 2.46 12.49
CA GLU A 97 -5.37 3.75 13.07
C GLU A 97 -5.75 4.78 11.99
N SER A 98 -5.12 4.71 10.84
CA SER A 98 -5.42 5.63 9.72
C SER A 98 -6.83 5.45 9.17
N ILE A 99 -7.35 4.23 9.06
CA ILE A 99 -8.72 4.00 8.56
C ILE A 99 -9.82 4.53 9.50
N LYS A 100 -9.48 4.85 10.76
CA LYS A 100 -10.41 5.48 11.72
C LYS A 100 -10.50 7.00 11.50
N MET A 101 -9.58 7.59 10.76
CA MET A 101 -9.57 9.03 10.48
C MET A 101 -10.71 9.42 9.52
N ASP A 102 -11.10 10.69 9.54
CA ASP A 102 -12.21 11.19 8.75
C ASP A 102 -11.80 11.54 7.32
N TYR A 103 -11.54 10.52 6.52
CA TYR A 103 -11.26 10.58 5.08
C TYR A 103 -12.19 9.64 4.32
N ASP A 104 -12.41 9.89 3.04
CA ASP A 104 -13.31 9.08 2.20
C ASP A 104 -12.58 7.87 1.60
N GLN A 105 -11.26 7.99 1.45
CA GLN A 105 -10.42 6.94 0.87
C GLN A 105 -8.96 7.04 1.35
N PHE A 106 -8.25 5.90 1.27
CA PHE A 106 -6.89 5.74 1.75
C PHE A 106 -5.99 5.14 0.68
N ILE A 107 -4.77 5.66 0.55
CA ILE A 107 -3.70 5.05 -0.23
C ILE A 107 -2.64 4.58 0.76
N PHE A 108 -2.40 3.29 0.83
CA PHE A 108 -1.27 2.74 1.57
C PHE A 108 -0.09 2.59 0.61
N CYS A 109 1.03 3.21 0.97
CA CYS A 109 2.20 3.34 0.12
C CYS A 109 3.45 2.85 0.85
N ASP A 110 4.14 1.87 0.28
CA ASP A 110 5.40 1.37 0.81
C ASP A 110 6.56 2.30 0.43
N THR A 111 7.68 2.23 1.15
CA THR A 111 8.83 3.11 0.96
C THR A 111 9.75 2.68 -0.17
N ASP A 112 9.77 1.40 -0.49
CA ASP A 112 10.71 0.76 -1.43
C ASP A 112 10.15 0.54 -2.82
N ILE A 113 9.32 1.47 -3.29
CA ILE A 113 8.61 1.33 -4.58
C ILE A 113 9.02 2.39 -5.60
N LEU A 114 8.85 2.01 -6.86
CA LEU A 114 8.94 2.89 -8.03
C LEU A 114 7.61 2.88 -8.78
N PHE A 115 7.13 4.07 -9.14
CA PHE A 115 5.89 4.23 -9.88
C PHE A 115 5.95 5.44 -10.83
N HIS A 116 5.02 5.47 -11.78
CA HIS A 116 4.94 6.55 -12.74
C HIS A 116 4.45 7.86 -12.10
N GLU A 117 4.97 9.01 -12.54
CA GLU A 117 4.63 10.32 -11.99
C GLU A 117 3.12 10.68 -12.04
N HIS A 118 2.35 10.09 -12.95
CA HIS A 118 0.90 10.26 -13.03
C HIS A 118 0.09 9.22 -12.23
N MET A 119 0.73 8.30 -11.51
CA MET A 119 0.05 7.22 -10.78
C MET A 119 -1.08 7.75 -9.90
N LEU A 120 -0.76 8.71 -9.04
CA LEU A 120 -1.72 9.26 -8.09
C LEU A 120 -2.90 9.95 -8.79
N ARG A 121 -2.62 10.77 -9.83
CA ARG A 121 -3.67 11.43 -10.59
C ARG A 121 -4.68 10.41 -11.16
N TYR A 122 -4.18 9.34 -11.71
CA TYR A 122 -5.01 8.30 -12.32
C TYR A 122 -5.82 7.51 -11.31
N GLN A 123 -5.23 7.16 -10.17
CA GLN A 123 -5.97 6.51 -9.09
C GLN A 123 -7.14 7.37 -8.62
N LEU A 124 -6.90 8.67 -8.42
CA LEU A 124 -7.94 9.60 -7.99
C LEU A 124 -9.03 9.75 -9.05
N ASP A 125 -8.67 9.94 -10.33
CA ASP A 125 -9.64 10.06 -11.42
C ASP A 125 -10.54 8.84 -11.57
N ILE A 126 -10.00 7.65 -11.33
CA ILE A 126 -10.77 6.41 -11.32
C ILE A 126 -11.68 6.38 -10.09
N SER A 127 -11.12 6.62 -8.92
CA SER A 127 -11.84 6.52 -7.65
C SER A 127 -13.01 7.51 -7.54
N TYR A 128 -12.88 8.70 -8.12
CA TYR A 128 -13.96 9.71 -8.12
C TYR A 128 -15.20 9.27 -8.92
N LYS A 129 -15.05 8.28 -9.79
CA LYS A 129 -16.14 7.73 -10.61
C LYS A 129 -16.80 6.49 -10.00
N ILE A 130 -16.32 6.03 -8.85
CA ILE A 130 -16.78 4.79 -8.22
C ILE A 130 -17.47 5.11 -6.89
N ASP A 131 -18.65 4.57 -6.68
CA ASP A 131 -19.36 4.65 -5.40
C ASP A 131 -19.32 3.32 -4.65
N GLY A 132 -19.48 3.40 -3.33
CA GLY A 132 -19.53 2.24 -2.42
C GLY A 132 -18.16 1.70 -2.05
N MET A 133 -18.06 0.39 -1.89
CA MET A 133 -16.82 -0.30 -1.54
C MET A 133 -15.98 -0.57 -2.78
N TYR A 134 -14.78 -0.04 -2.82
CA TYR A 134 -13.88 -0.24 -3.96
C TYR A 134 -12.41 -0.28 -3.57
N ILE A 135 -11.64 -0.87 -4.49
CA ILE A 135 -10.18 -0.98 -4.46
C ILE A 135 -9.65 -0.59 -5.84
N VAL A 136 -8.62 0.25 -5.90
CA VAL A 136 -7.94 0.64 -7.14
C VAL A 136 -6.46 0.35 -7.01
N SER A 137 -5.96 -0.60 -7.79
CA SER A 137 -4.56 -1.04 -7.78
C SER A 137 -3.85 -0.71 -9.09
N PRO A 138 -2.55 -0.41 -9.07
CA PRO A 138 -1.73 -0.41 -10.27
C PRO A 138 -1.52 -1.82 -10.80
N SER A 139 -0.99 -1.93 -12.01
CA SER A 139 -0.56 -3.21 -12.59
C SER A 139 0.81 -3.61 -12.08
N LEU A 140 1.06 -4.91 -12.01
CA LEU A 140 2.38 -5.48 -11.73
C LEU A 140 3.07 -5.91 -13.03
N PRO A 141 4.39 -5.79 -13.13
CA PRO A 141 5.13 -6.33 -14.28
C PRO A 141 5.06 -7.86 -14.34
N LYS A 142 5.09 -8.42 -15.56
CA LYS A 142 4.93 -9.85 -15.81
C LYS A 142 5.98 -10.75 -15.14
N TRP A 143 7.16 -10.23 -14.83
CA TRP A 143 8.28 -10.98 -14.26
C TRP A 143 8.27 -11.03 -12.73
N TRP A 144 7.21 -10.57 -12.08
CA TRP A 144 7.13 -10.64 -10.62
C TRP A 144 7.61 -12.00 -10.12
N ASP A 145 8.41 -11.99 -9.07
CA ASP A 145 9.05 -13.18 -8.52
C ASP A 145 8.05 -14.31 -8.33
N SER A 146 8.36 -15.51 -8.83
CA SER A 146 7.50 -16.69 -8.75
C SER A 146 7.07 -17.05 -7.32
N SER A 147 7.80 -16.58 -6.30
CA SER A 147 7.37 -16.71 -4.90
C SER A 147 6.04 -16.03 -4.60
N TRP A 148 5.60 -15.10 -5.44
CA TRP A 148 4.33 -14.39 -5.34
C TRP A 148 3.22 -14.95 -6.22
N ASP A 149 3.50 -15.93 -7.08
CA ASP A 149 2.51 -16.51 -8.01
C ASP A 149 1.27 -17.05 -7.30
N PHE A 150 1.41 -17.49 -6.05
CA PHE A 150 0.29 -17.97 -5.26
C PHE A 150 -0.57 -16.84 -4.66
N LEU A 151 -0.04 -15.62 -4.59
CA LEU A 151 -0.75 -14.44 -4.09
C LEU A 151 -1.30 -13.58 -5.22
N CYS A 152 -0.54 -13.37 -6.28
CA CYS A 152 -0.90 -12.52 -7.39
C CYS A 152 -1.70 -13.28 -8.44
N HIS A 153 -2.83 -12.72 -8.85
CA HIS A 153 -3.61 -13.27 -9.97
C HIS A 153 -3.11 -12.68 -11.29
N SER A 154 -3.17 -13.47 -12.36
CA SER A 154 -2.75 -13.03 -13.70
C SER A 154 -3.45 -11.76 -14.20
N ASP A 155 -4.64 -11.46 -13.68
CA ASP A 155 -5.38 -10.24 -14.04
C ASP A 155 -4.74 -8.95 -13.54
N TYR A 156 -3.82 -9.04 -12.58
CA TYR A 156 -3.04 -7.91 -12.07
C TYR A 156 -1.71 -7.73 -12.77
N MET A 157 -1.30 -8.71 -13.58
CA MET A 157 -0.04 -8.65 -14.31
C MET A 157 -0.28 -8.11 -15.71
N ASP A 158 0.55 -7.17 -16.13
CA ASP A 158 0.56 -6.75 -17.53
C ASP A 158 1.21 -7.86 -18.37
N LYS A 159 0.46 -8.34 -19.36
CA LYS A 159 0.89 -9.42 -20.25
C LYS A 159 1.76 -8.92 -21.41
N GLU A 160 1.73 -7.63 -21.70
CA GLU A 160 2.42 -7.05 -22.85
C GLU A 160 3.87 -6.68 -22.53
N TYR A 161 4.16 -6.37 -21.25
CA TYR A 161 5.48 -5.97 -20.80
C TYR A 161 6.16 -7.09 -20.01
N GLY A 162 7.10 -7.74 -20.63
CA GLY A 162 8.01 -8.69 -19.99
C GLY A 162 9.39 -8.06 -19.81
N PHE A 163 9.92 -8.08 -18.60
CA PHE A 163 11.27 -7.67 -18.31
C PHE A 163 12.12 -8.89 -17.98
N ALA A 164 13.36 -8.91 -18.41
CA ALA A 164 14.27 -10.04 -18.17
C ALA A 164 14.73 -10.10 -16.70
N THR A 165 14.79 -8.96 -16.04
CA THR A 165 15.26 -8.85 -14.65
C THR A 165 14.45 -7.83 -13.85
N LYS A 166 14.46 -7.98 -12.53
CA LYS A 166 13.85 -7.00 -11.60
C LYS A 166 14.49 -5.61 -11.74
N LYS A 167 15.79 -5.56 -12.01
CA LYS A 167 16.52 -4.31 -12.25
C LYS A 167 15.98 -3.60 -13.49
N GLU A 168 15.83 -4.33 -14.59
CA GLU A 168 15.30 -3.79 -15.83
C GLU A 168 13.86 -3.25 -15.65
N ALA A 169 13.02 -3.98 -14.92
CA ALA A 169 11.67 -3.51 -14.61
C ALA A 169 11.69 -2.21 -13.79
N ALA A 170 12.53 -2.13 -12.76
CA ALA A 170 12.66 -0.93 -11.94
C ALA A 170 13.12 0.27 -12.77
N GLU A 171 14.11 0.09 -13.64
CA GLU A 171 14.62 1.14 -14.53
C GLU A 171 13.55 1.62 -15.53
N ASN A 172 12.72 0.72 -16.05
CA ASN A 172 11.73 1.05 -17.07
C ASN A 172 10.40 1.58 -16.48
N THR A 173 10.03 1.21 -15.28
CA THR A 173 8.78 1.66 -14.64
C THR A 173 8.75 3.19 -14.51
N PHE A 174 9.87 3.80 -14.17
CA PHE A 174 9.97 5.25 -14.01
C PHE A 174 9.82 6.01 -15.36
N PHE A 175 10.30 5.43 -16.45
CA PHE A 175 10.30 6.05 -17.79
C PHE A 175 9.15 5.59 -18.67
N GLN A 176 8.18 4.90 -18.10
CA GLN A 176 7.02 4.41 -18.83
C GLN A 176 6.29 5.53 -19.56
N LYS A 177 6.04 5.36 -20.85
CA LYS A 177 5.17 6.25 -21.64
C LYS A 177 3.74 5.75 -21.51
N ILE A 178 2.94 6.44 -20.71
CA ILE A 178 1.51 6.16 -20.62
C ILE A 178 0.79 6.92 -21.74
N THR A 179 0.28 6.18 -22.70
CA THR A 179 -0.45 6.76 -23.86
C THR A 179 -1.96 6.74 -23.63
N GLN A 180 -2.45 5.81 -22.85
CA GLN A 180 -3.85 5.67 -22.48
C GLN A 180 -3.97 4.94 -21.15
N ILE A 181 -4.90 5.38 -20.31
CA ILE A 181 -5.21 4.72 -19.05
C ILE A 181 -6.57 4.11 -19.16
N ASN A 182 -6.60 2.82 -18.97
CA ASN A 182 -7.82 2.05 -18.84
C ASN A 182 -7.90 1.51 -17.42
N ALA A 183 -9.01 1.78 -16.75
CA ALA A 183 -9.35 1.09 -15.53
C ALA A 183 -10.24 -0.08 -15.86
N ARG A 184 -9.76 -1.27 -15.61
CA ARG A 184 -10.52 -2.50 -15.85
C ARG A 184 -11.04 -3.02 -14.52
N GLN A 185 -12.36 -3.18 -14.42
CA GLN A 185 -12.95 -3.87 -13.27
C GLN A 185 -12.70 -5.36 -13.40
N ILE A 186 -12.18 -5.96 -12.33
CA ILE A 186 -11.88 -7.38 -12.27
C ILE A 186 -12.53 -8.05 -11.07
N PRO A 187 -12.77 -9.36 -11.12
CA PRO A 187 -13.14 -10.13 -9.93
C PRO A 187 -12.01 -10.08 -8.91
N ILE A 188 -12.33 -9.95 -7.64
CA ILE A 188 -11.35 -10.09 -6.57
C ILE A 188 -11.16 -11.57 -6.30
N ILE A 189 -10.04 -12.12 -6.73
CA ILE A 189 -9.72 -13.54 -6.56
C ILE A 189 -8.48 -13.69 -5.67
N LYS A 190 -7.47 -12.86 -5.89
CA LYS A 190 -6.19 -12.88 -5.19
C LYS A 190 -5.68 -11.47 -4.94
N PHE A 191 -4.67 -11.41 -4.12
CA PHE A 191 -3.92 -10.19 -3.89
C PHE A 191 -3.34 -9.64 -5.20
N GLY A 192 -3.59 -8.37 -5.45
CA GLY A 192 -3.09 -7.68 -6.64
C GLY A 192 -1.82 -6.89 -6.37
N CYS A 193 -1.89 -5.99 -5.40
CA CYS A 193 -0.76 -5.15 -5.02
C CYS A 193 -1.02 -4.56 -3.64
N GLY A 194 -0.09 -4.74 -2.69
CA GLY A 194 -0.13 -4.08 -1.37
C GLY A 194 0.63 -2.76 -1.32
N MET A 195 1.51 -2.51 -2.29
CA MET A 195 2.55 -1.50 -2.21
C MET A 195 2.05 -0.05 -2.43
N HIS A 196 0.99 0.14 -3.23
CA HIS A 196 0.41 1.46 -3.53
C HIS A 196 -1.06 1.27 -3.97
N THR A 197 -1.90 0.86 -3.06
CA THR A 197 -3.30 0.57 -3.37
C THR A 197 -4.23 1.57 -2.70
N LEU A 198 -5.21 2.04 -3.46
CA LEU A 198 -6.26 2.92 -2.98
C LEU A 198 -7.49 2.11 -2.60
N TYR A 199 -8.01 2.37 -1.40
CA TYR A 199 -9.19 1.75 -0.83
C TYR A 199 -10.22 2.79 -0.44
N SER A 200 -11.51 2.53 -0.66
CA SER A 200 -12.57 3.33 -0.05
C SER A 200 -12.63 3.13 1.47
N LYS A 201 -13.03 4.17 2.21
CA LYS A 201 -13.29 4.07 3.65
C LYS A 201 -14.30 2.96 3.96
N SER A 202 -15.40 2.93 3.21
CA SER A 202 -16.45 1.92 3.38
C SER A 202 -15.96 0.47 3.22
N PHE A 203 -14.92 0.24 2.42
CA PHE A 203 -14.29 -1.08 2.33
C PHE A 203 -13.65 -1.48 3.66
N TRP A 204 -12.80 -0.61 4.23
CA TRP A 204 -12.12 -0.92 5.48
C TRP A 204 -13.04 -0.87 6.70
N GLU A 205 -14.09 -0.04 6.70
CA GLU A 205 -15.12 -0.07 7.74
C GLU A 205 -15.89 -1.40 7.75
N PHE A 206 -16.06 -1.99 6.57
CA PHE A 206 -16.74 -3.27 6.42
C PHE A 206 -15.86 -4.46 6.75
N VAL A 207 -14.61 -4.50 6.23
CA VAL A 207 -13.67 -5.61 6.41
C VAL A 207 -12.95 -5.51 7.75
N GLY A 208 -12.48 -4.33 8.11
CA GLY A 208 -11.64 -4.05 9.27
C GLY A 208 -10.21 -4.57 9.13
N ILE A 209 -9.32 -4.15 10.01
CA ILE A 209 -7.97 -4.71 10.16
C ILE A 209 -7.89 -5.33 11.56
N PRO A 210 -7.79 -6.67 11.69
CA PRO A 210 -7.79 -7.35 12.98
C PRO A 210 -6.66 -6.89 13.91
N GLU A 211 -6.97 -6.70 15.18
CA GLU A 211 -5.96 -6.38 16.19
C GLU A 211 -4.93 -7.49 16.40
N SER A 212 -5.36 -8.75 16.18
CA SER A 212 -4.50 -9.93 16.26
C SER A 212 -3.31 -9.91 15.29
N PHE A 213 -3.34 -9.04 14.26
CA PHE A 213 -2.20 -8.86 13.36
C PHE A 213 -1.05 -8.06 14.00
N GLY A 214 -1.27 -7.45 15.16
CA GLY A 214 -0.23 -6.70 15.86
C GLY A 214 0.26 -5.47 15.08
N GLY A 215 1.56 -5.24 15.15
CA GLY A 215 2.22 -4.11 14.48
C GLY A 215 2.56 -4.38 13.02
N TYR A 216 2.76 -5.65 12.65
CA TYR A 216 3.07 -6.07 11.27
C TYR A 216 2.34 -7.39 10.98
N GLY A 217 1.47 -7.41 10.00
CA GLY A 217 0.62 -8.56 9.68
C GLY A 217 0.21 -8.60 8.22
N PRO A 218 -0.57 -9.62 7.82
CA PRO A 218 -0.99 -9.84 6.44
C PRO A 218 -2.28 -9.07 6.11
N GLU A 219 -2.38 -7.79 6.46
CA GLU A 219 -3.63 -7.02 6.35
C GLU A 219 -4.09 -6.83 4.91
N ASP A 220 -3.16 -6.70 3.97
CA ASP A 220 -3.44 -6.57 2.54
C ASP A 220 -3.97 -7.87 1.95
N THR A 221 -3.29 -8.98 2.19
CA THR A 221 -3.73 -10.32 1.78
C THR A 221 -5.06 -10.70 2.44
N TYR A 222 -5.21 -10.39 3.73
CA TYR A 222 -6.46 -10.58 4.45
C TYR A 222 -7.59 -9.76 3.83
N GLY A 223 -7.36 -8.47 3.55
CA GLY A 223 -8.36 -7.60 2.95
C GLY A 223 -8.90 -8.13 1.62
N MET A 224 -8.01 -8.66 0.76
CA MET A 224 -8.41 -9.25 -0.52
C MET A 224 -9.21 -10.55 -0.34
N LYS A 225 -8.78 -11.45 0.56
CA LYS A 225 -9.52 -12.68 0.85
C LYS A 225 -10.88 -12.42 1.52
N ALA A 226 -10.93 -11.45 2.42
CA ALA A 226 -12.19 -11.02 3.03
C ALA A 226 -13.15 -10.42 2.00
N ALA A 227 -12.64 -9.65 1.04
CA ALA A 227 -13.43 -9.15 -0.09
C ALA A 227 -13.98 -10.28 -0.97
N GLU A 228 -13.19 -11.31 -1.27
CA GLU A 228 -13.63 -12.49 -2.02
C GLU A 228 -14.80 -13.21 -1.31
N VAL A 229 -14.67 -13.44 0.00
CA VAL A 229 -15.72 -14.02 0.84
C VAL A 229 -16.98 -13.14 0.83
N ALA A 230 -16.82 -11.83 0.97
CA ALA A 230 -17.94 -10.90 0.96
C ALA A 230 -18.69 -10.88 -0.39
N ILE A 231 -17.95 -10.87 -1.50
CA ILE A 231 -18.55 -10.94 -2.85
C ILE A 231 -19.33 -12.26 -3.01
N SER A 232 -18.77 -13.36 -2.54
CA SER A 232 -19.45 -14.67 -2.56
C SER A 232 -20.72 -14.68 -1.69
N ALA A 233 -20.78 -13.82 -0.66
CA ALA A 233 -21.95 -13.61 0.18
C ALA A 233 -22.93 -12.54 -0.36
N GLY A 234 -22.71 -12.03 -1.58
CA GLY A 234 -23.60 -11.10 -2.27
C GLY A 234 -23.32 -9.60 -2.00
N TYR A 235 -22.22 -9.26 -1.34
CA TYR A 235 -21.85 -7.86 -1.16
C TYR A 235 -21.20 -7.29 -2.43
N ASN A 236 -21.49 -6.02 -2.72
CA ASN A 236 -20.98 -5.34 -3.91
C ASN A 236 -19.65 -4.63 -3.57
N ILE A 237 -18.53 -5.32 -3.77
CA ILE A 237 -17.19 -4.76 -3.70
C ILE A 237 -16.61 -4.73 -5.12
N LYS A 238 -16.10 -3.59 -5.54
CA LYS A 238 -15.54 -3.38 -6.88
C LYS A 238 -14.02 -3.28 -6.80
N GLN A 239 -13.33 -4.02 -7.63
CA GLN A 239 -11.88 -3.90 -7.76
C GLN A 239 -11.52 -3.49 -9.19
N PHE A 240 -10.63 -2.52 -9.28
CA PHE A 240 -10.10 -2.01 -10.52
C PHE A 240 -8.59 -2.14 -10.57
N VAL A 241 -8.08 -2.50 -11.72
CA VAL A 241 -6.66 -2.42 -12.04
C VAL A 241 -6.44 -1.35 -13.10
N MET A 242 -5.38 -0.60 -12.96
CA MET A 242 -4.97 0.42 -13.92
C MET A 242 -4.07 -0.23 -14.97
N ASP A 243 -4.64 -0.61 -16.11
CA ASP A 243 -3.86 -1.20 -17.20
C ASP A 243 -2.82 -0.19 -17.72
N GLY A 244 -1.59 -0.64 -17.87
CA GLY A 244 -0.49 0.17 -18.38
C GLY A 244 0.15 1.11 -17.36
N VAL A 245 -0.27 1.10 -16.09
CA VAL A 245 0.36 1.87 -15.02
C VAL A 245 1.00 0.91 -14.04
N TYR A 246 2.31 0.80 -14.10
CA TYR A 246 3.05 -0.17 -13.32
C TYR A 246 3.55 0.37 -12.00
N ILE A 247 3.71 -0.56 -11.07
CA ILE A 247 4.47 -0.39 -9.85
C ILE A 247 5.47 -1.54 -9.70
N THR A 248 6.61 -1.27 -9.15
CA THR A 248 7.63 -2.26 -8.83
C THR A 248 8.39 -1.87 -7.57
N GLU A 249 9.06 -2.81 -6.94
CA GLU A 249 10.00 -2.50 -5.86
C GLU A 249 11.29 -1.87 -6.40
N ASP A 250 11.90 -0.96 -5.65
CA ASP A 250 13.20 -0.34 -5.98
C ASP A 250 14.36 -1.30 -5.68
N TYR A 251 14.45 -2.37 -6.43
CA TYR A 251 15.47 -3.42 -6.20
C TYR A 251 16.90 -2.96 -6.37
N ALA A 252 17.14 -1.93 -7.16
CA ALA A 252 18.49 -1.42 -7.41
C ALA A 252 19.08 -0.75 -6.15
N ASN A 253 18.22 -0.22 -5.30
CA ASN A 253 18.59 0.59 -4.15
C ASN A 253 18.00 0.05 -2.83
N ARG A 254 17.36 -1.11 -2.88
CA ARG A 254 16.74 -1.69 -1.71
C ARG A 254 17.77 -2.02 -0.65
N THR A 255 17.74 -1.32 0.46
CA THR A 255 18.40 -1.81 1.67
C THR A 255 17.65 -3.05 2.15
N PRO A 256 18.35 -4.04 2.73
CA PRO A 256 17.67 -5.18 3.30
C PRO A 256 16.51 -4.73 4.18
N SER A 257 15.32 -5.22 3.89
CA SER A 257 14.13 -4.87 4.68
C SER A 257 14.33 -5.29 6.12
N PHE A 258 13.50 -4.75 7.01
CA PHE A 258 13.42 -5.20 8.41
C PHE A 258 13.36 -6.72 8.52
N SER A 259 12.55 -7.37 7.67
CA SER A 259 12.45 -8.83 7.63
C SER A 259 13.75 -9.53 7.23
N ASP A 260 14.56 -8.91 6.37
CA ASP A 260 15.83 -9.49 5.90
C ASP A 260 16.96 -9.33 6.92
N LYS A 261 16.94 -8.23 7.71
CA LYS A 261 17.97 -7.96 8.73
C LYS A 261 17.75 -8.73 10.04
N ILE A 262 16.49 -8.96 10.42
CA ILE A 262 16.15 -9.57 11.73
C ILE A 262 16.09 -11.08 11.63
N LYS A 263 15.88 -11.65 10.44
CA LYS A 263 15.60 -13.07 10.32
C LYS A 263 16.61 -13.75 9.41
N PRO A 264 17.40 -14.67 9.96
CA PRO A 264 18.04 -15.70 9.15
C PRO A 264 17.00 -16.32 8.22
N ILE A 265 17.41 -16.74 7.04
CA ILE A 265 16.55 -17.33 5.97
C ILE A 265 15.56 -18.36 6.56
N ASP A 266 15.99 -19.15 7.55
CA ASP A 266 15.17 -20.17 8.21
C ASP A 266 13.98 -19.60 9.02
N ARG A 267 14.10 -18.39 9.57
CA ARG A 267 13.02 -17.73 10.30
C ARG A 267 12.06 -16.95 9.40
N LYS A 268 12.48 -16.64 8.19
CA LYS A 268 11.63 -15.95 7.20
C LYS A 268 10.42 -16.81 6.84
N LYS A 269 10.65 -18.10 6.61
CA LYS A 269 9.57 -19.07 6.34
C LYS A 269 8.59 -19.16 7.51
N GLU A 270 9.08 -19.32 8.73
CA GLU A 270 8.25 -19.38 9.94
C GLU A 270 7.40 -18.11 10.12
N PHE A 271 7.96 -16.95 9.80
CA PHE A 271 7.23 -15.69 9.84
C PHE A 271 6.09 -15.65 8.81
N TYR A 272 6.35 -16.04 7.57
CA TYR A 272 5.32 -16.07 6.53
C TYR A 272 4.25 -17.13 6.83
N ASP A 273 4.63 -18.29 7.32
CA ASP A 273 3.69 -19.34 7.72
C ASP A 273 2.78 -18.85 8.88
N THR A 274 3.36 -18.14 9.83
CA THR A 274 2.61 -17.54 10.94
C THR A 274 1.67 -16.43 10.44
N ALA A 275 2.15 -15.52 9.60
CA ALA A 275 1.33 -14.46 9.03
C ALA A 275 0.19 -15.02 8.19
N LEU A 276 0.46 -16.05 7.35
CA LEU A 276 -0.55 -16.72 6.55
C LEU A 276 -1.60 -17.42 7.42
N SER A 277 -1.17 -18.07 8.50
CA SER A 277 -2.06 -18.71 9.49
C SER A 277 -2.99 -17.69 10.16
N LEU A 278 -2.43 -16.57 10.62
CA LEU A 278 -3.21 -15.47 11.21
C LEU A 278 -4.20 -14.87 10.21
N GLY A 279 -3.76 -14.64 8.97
CA GLY A 279 -4.61 -14.13 7.90
C GLY A 279 -5.78 -15.07 7.59
N ASN A 280 -5.53 -16.38 7.49
CA ASN A 280 -6.57 -17.37 7.25
C ASN A 280 -7.55 -17.46 8.43
N ALA A 281 -7.08 -17.44 9.67
CA ALA A 281 -7.95 -17.42 10.86
C ALA A 281 -8.86 -16.20 10.86
N ALA A 282 -8.32 -15.02 10.56
CA ALA A 282 -9.09 -13.79 10.47
C ALA A 282 -10.16 -13.84 9.36
N VAL A 283 -9.86 -14.42 8.20
CA VAL A 283 -10.85 -14.63 7.12
C VAL A 283 -11.98 -15.55 7.57
N VAL A 284 -11.67 -16.62 8.27
CA VAL A 284 -12.69 -17.53 8.82
C VAL A 284 -13.59 -16.81 9.83
N ASP A 285 -13.02 -15.98 10.70
CA ASP A 285 -13.80 -15.22 11.67
C ASP A 285 -14.65 -14.14 11.00
N PHE A 286 -14.14 -13.51 9.96
CA PHE A 286 -14.92 -12.59 9.14
C PHE A 286 -16.11 -13.30 8.47
N ALA A 287 -15.89 -14.46 7.86
CA ALA A 287 -16.95 -15.27 7.25
C ALA A 287 -18.03 -15.66 8.25
N LYS A 288 -17.66 -16.07 9.47
CA LYS A 288 -18.61 -16.38 10.56
C LYS A 288 -19.47 -15.18 10.91
N LYS A 289 -18.88 -13.98 11.03
CA LYS A 289 -19.60 -12.74 11.31
C LYS A 289 -20.62 -12.40 10.20
N LEU A 290 -20.25 -12.62 8.93
CA LEU A 290 -21.17 -12.42 7.81
C LEU A 290 -22.36 -13.37 7.85
N ILE A 291 -22.13 -14.66 8.16
CA ILE A 291 -23.19 -15.65 8.29
C ILE A 291 -24.15 -15.25 9.41
N GLN A 292 -23.63 -14.89 10.60
CA GLN A 292 -24.45 -14.47 11.74
C GLN A 292 -25.30 -13.23 11.43
N LYS A 293 -24.75 -12.27 10.68
CA LYS A 293 -25.47 -11.05 10.29
C LYS A 293 -26.58 -11.28 9.29
N ASN A 294 -26.48 -12.33 8.48
CA ASN A 294 -27.45 -12.71 7.45
C ASN A 294 -28.42 -13.81 7.89
N THR A 295 -28.29 -14.30 9.12
CA THR A 295 -29.25 -15.25 9.72
C THR A 295 -30.32 -14.45 10.44
N PRO A 296 -31.63 -14.61 10.08
CA PRO A 296 -32.73 -13.85 10.65
C PRO A 296 -32.92 -14.10 12.14
#